data_82acdc7da41a5987e8a64f9c2f54a3f8
#
_entry.id   82acdc7da41a5987e8a64f9c2f54a3f8
#
_cell.length_a   1.000
_cell.length_b   1.000
_cell.length_c   1.000
_cell.angle_alpha   90.00
_cell.angle_beta   90.00
_cell.angle_gamma   90.00
#
_symmetry.space_group_name_H-M   'P 1'
#
loop_
_entity.id
_entity.type
_entity.pdbx_description
1 polymer ?
#
loop_
_entity_poly.entity_id
_entity_poly.type
_entity_poly.pdbx_seq_one_letter_code
_entity_poly.pdbx_strand_id
1 'polypeptide(L)' 'MKESEPIKKRLFNIREVAEYTGLSVHTLYAMVSQRRIPYVKVGRLTKFDFKAIDAWIERNSVKPLARTSI' A
#
# COMPACT_ATOMS: atom_id res chain seq x y z
N MET A 1 -25.48 2.03 -19.04
CA MET A 1 -25.03 2.01 -18.91
C MET A 1 -24.07 1.81 -19.01
N LYS A 2 -23.67 2.10 -18.97
CA LYS A 2 -22.87 2.03 -19.16
C LYS A 2 -22.16 1.51 -18.73
N GLU A 3 -21.84 1.36 -18.56
CA GLU A 3 -21.22 0.95 -18.21
C GLU A 3 -20.34 0.55 -18.32
N SER A 4 -20.19 0.71 -18.25
CA SER A 4 -19.31 0.32 -18.80
C SER A 4 -18.04 0.35 -18.23
N GLU A 5 -17.50 1.30 -17.77
CA GLU A 5 -16.29 1.26 -17.16
C GLU A 5 -16.42 0.92 -15.75
N PRO A 6 -15.71 -0.07 -15.20
CA PRO A 6 -15.80 -0.40 -13.77
C PRO A 6 -15.19 0.73 -12.95
N ILE A 7 -15.75 0.96 -11.80
CA ILE A 7 -15.20 1.92 -10.87
C ILE A 7 -14.00 1.31 -10.23
N LYS A 8 -12.87 2.00 -10.30
CA LYS A 8 -11.66 1.50 -9.70
C LYS A 8 -11.71 1.70 -8.21
N LYS A 9 -11.40 0.65 -7.50
CA LYS A 9 -11.42 0.69 -6.06
C LYS A 9 -10.22 1.47 -5.56
N ARG A 10 -10.42 2.38 -4.64
CA ARG A 10 -9.33 3.17 -4.10
C ARG A 10 -8.84 2.64 -2.77
N LEU A 11 -9.74 2.11 -1.95
CA LEU A 11 -9.35 1.60 -0.64
C LEU A 11 -9.27 0.09 -0.68
N PHE A 12 -8.18 -0.45 -0.14
CA PHE A 12 -7.91 -1.87 -0.15
C PHE A 12 -7.90 -2.39 1.27
N ASN A 13 -8.23 -3.66 1.44
CA ASN A 13 -8.07 -4.30 2.74
C ASN A 13 -6.63 -4.81 2.84
N ILE A 14 -6.28 -5.33 4.01
CA ILE A 14 -4.91 -5.71 4.28
C ILE A 14 -4.44 -6.87 3.40
N ARG A 15 -5.34 -7.78 3.05
CA ARG A 15 -4.95 -8.89 2.19
C ARG A 15 -4.62 -8.43 0.79
N GLU A 16 -5.37 -7.45 0.32
CA GLU A 16 -5.13 -6.90 -1.00
C GLU A 16 -3.80 -6.16 -1.04
N VAL A 17 -3.47 -5.45 0.04
CA VAL A 17 -2.19 -4.76 0.11
C VAL A 17 -1.06 -5.76 0.21
N ALA A 18 -1.28 -6.87 0.91
CA ALA A 18 -0.26 -7.91 0.99
C ALA A 18 0.06 -8.44 -0.40
N GLU A 19 -0.97 -8.68 -1.21
CA GLU A 19 -0.74 -9.13 -2.56
C GLU A 19 -0.05 -8.09 -3.40
N TYR A 20 -0.46 -6.85 -3.25
CA TYR A 20 0.07 -5.76 -4.05
C TYR A 20 1.54 -5.49 -3.73
N THR A 21 1.91 -5.52 -2.47
CA THR A 21 3.26 -5.19 -2.05
C THR A 21 4.17 -6.40 -1.92
N GLY A 22 3.60 -7.58 -1.83
CA GLY A 22 4.41 -8.78 -1.59
C GLY A 22 4.76 -8.99 -0.13
N LEU A 23 4.23 -8.16 0.77
CA LEU A 23 4.50 -8.32 2.19
C LEU A 23 3.46 -9.23 2.81
N SER A 24 3.83 -9.90 3.89
CA SER A 24 2.87 -10.78 4.55
C SER A 24 1.87 -9.95 5.34
N VAL A 25 0.69 -10.52 5.54
CA VAL A 25 -0.34 -9.86 6.32
C VAL A 25 0.17 -9.61 7.73
N HIS A 26 0.93 -10.55 8.28
CA HIS A 26 1.48 -10.40 9.61
C HIS A 26 2.39 -9.18 9.70
N THR A 27 3.27 -9.01 8.71
CA THR A 27 4.16 -7.86 8.67
C THR A 27 3.37 -6.57 8.57
N LEU A 28 2.31 -6.57 7.74
CA LEU A 28 1.50 -5.38 7.58
C LEU A 28 0.78 -5.01 8.86
N TYR A 29 0.26 -5.99 9.60
CA TYR A 29 -0.37 -5.70 10.88
C TYR A 29 0.62 -5.06 11.85
N ALA A 30 1.84 -5.57 11.88
CA ALA A 30 2.87 -4.99 12.74
C ALA A 30 3.16 -3.55 12.35
N MET A 31 3.26 -3.30 11.05
CA MET A 31 3.54 -1.95 10.57
C MET A 31 2.42 -0.98 10.87
N VAL A 32 1.18 -1.45 10.75
CA VAL A 32 0.04 -0.60 11.09
C VAL A 32 0.08 -0.24 12.58
N SER A 33 0.33 -1.23 13.43
CA SER A 33 0.35 -0.96 14.86
C SER A 33 1.48 -0.03 15.25
N GLN A 34 2.55 -0.01 14.49
CA GLN A 34 3.66 0.88 14.73
C GLN A 34 3.56 2.17 13.94
N ARG A 35 2.49 2.32 13.18
CA ARG A 35 2.24 3.51 12.35
C ARG A 35 3.38 3.77 11.38
N ARG A 36 3.88 2.70 10.79
CA ARG A 36 4.98 2.80 9.85
C ARG A 36 4.51 2.69 8.41
N ILE A 37 3.22 2.51 8.18
CA ILE A 37 2.65 2.42 6.86
C ILE A 37 1.37 3.26 6.87
N PRO A 38 1.07 4.00 5.81
CA PRO A 38 -0.14 4.81 5.79
C PRO A 38 -1.39 3.94 5.74
N TYR A 39 -2.37 4.27 6.55
CA TYR A 39 -3.63 3.55 6.55
C TYR A 39 -4.76 4.51 6.86
N VAL A 40 -5.98 4.06 6.59
CA VAL A 40 -7.17 4.87 6.77
C VAL A 40 -8.12 4.12 7.68
N LYS A 41 -8.65 4.79 8.68
CA LYS A 41 -9.66 4.18 9.54
C LYS A 41 -11.03 4.58 9.05
N VAL A 42 -11.85 3.61 8.71
CA VAL A 42 -13.23 3.86 8.31
C VAL A 42 -14.07 3.13 9.34
N GLY A 43 -14.53 3.86 10.33
CA GLY A 43 -15.19 3.24 11.46
C GLY A 43 -14.22 2.33 12.16
N ARG A 44 -14.54 1.05 12.23
CA ARG A 44 -13.63 0.08 12.85
C ARG A 44 -12.72 -0.61 11.86
N LEU A 45 -12.91 -0.30 10.58
CA LEU A 45 -12.16 -0.99 9.56
C LEU A 45 -10.85 -0.27 9.29
N THR A 46 -9.80 -1.04 9.06
CA THR A 46 -8.52 -0.50 8.63
C THR A 46 -8.42 -0.75 7.14
N LYS A 47 -8.24 0.32 6.39
CA LYS A 47 -8.13 0.25 4.95
C LYS A 47 -6.87 0.96 4.50
N PHE A 48 -6.51 0.78 3.25
CA PHE A 48 -5.28 1.36 2.72
C PHE A 48 -5.62 2.08 1.42
N ASP A 49 -5.17 3.32 1.32
CA ASP A 49 -5.38 4.10 0.12
C ASP A 49 -4.31 3.74 -0.89
N PHE A 50 -4.72 3.31 -2.06
CA PHE A 50 -3.81 2.87 -3.10
C PHE A 50 -2.74 3.92 -3.40
N LYS A 51 -3.13 5.18 -3.52
CA LYS A 51 -2.17 6.23 -3.83
C LYS A 51 -1.18 6.45 -2.69
N ALA A 52 -1.66 6.37 -1.46
CA ALA A 52 -0.79 6.55 -0.32
C ALA A 52 0.21 5.38 -0.22
N ILE A 53 -0.23 4.18 -0.53
CA ILE A 53 0.66 3.02 -0.51
C ILE A 53 1.74 3.17 -1.58
N ASP A 54 1.37 3.63 -2.78
CA ASP A 54 2.35 3.82 -3.82
C ASP A 54 3.38 4.86 -3.43
N ALA A 55 2.94 5.96 -2.85
CA ALA A 55 3.87 7.00 -2.41
C ALA A 55 4.78 6.48 -1.31
N TRP A 56 4.23 5.66 -0.42
CA TRP A 56 5.01 5.06 0.65
C TRP A 56 6.09 4.12 0.09
N ILE A 57 5.74 3.34 -0.92
CA ILE A 57 6.71 2.47 -1.57
C ILE A 57 7.83 3.30 -2.16
N GLU A 58 7.48 4.40 -2.82
CA GLU A 58 8.48 5.27 -3.43
C GLU A 58 9.41 5.87 -2.39
N ARG A 59 8.86 6.31 -1.27
CA ARG A 59 9.68 6.90 -0.23
C ARG A 59 10.62 5.89 0.40
N ASN A 60 10.25 4.62 0.38
CA ASN A 60 11.09 3.58 0.96
C ASN A 60 12.00 2.91 -0.07
N SER A 61 11.95 3.36 -1.29
CA SER A 61 12.81 2.80 -2.33
C SER A 61 14.20 3.39 -2.20
N VAL A 62 15.18 2.51 -2.17
CA VAL A 62 16.56 2.95 -2.07
C VAL A 62 17.15 2.85 -3.45
N LYS A 63 17.56 3.98 -4.00
CA LYS A 63 18.11 3.98 -5.33
C LYS A 63 19.59 3.65 -5.29
N PRO A 64 20.08 2.93 -6.28
CA PRO A 64 21.51 2.63 -6.30
C PRO A 64 22.29 3.89 -6.50
N LEU A 65 23.53 3.86 -6.03
CA LEU A 65 24.40 4.99 -6.24
C LEU A 65 24.68 5.14 -7.73
N ALA A 66 24.80 6.36 -8.16
CA ALA A 66 24.94 6.63 -9.55
C ALA A 66 26.08 5.93 -10.19
N ARG A 67 27.24 5.84 -9.50
CA ARG A 67 28.30 5.20 -10.06
C ARG A 67 28.39 3.84 -9.75
N THR A 68 27.51 3.26 -9.38
CA THR A 68 27.58 1.98 -9.10
C THR A 68 27.70 1.21 -10.14
N SER A 69 27.96 1.09 -10.72
CA SER A 69 27.96 0.44 -11.65
C SER A 69 28.33 -0.61 -11.57
N ILE A 70 28.34 -1.03 -11.38
CA ILE A 70 28.64 -1.84 -11.38
C ILE A 70 28.59 -2.41 -11.74
#